data_c1488cbf65a77a31754dd2ca9e8047b9
#
_entry.id   c1488cbf65a77a31754dd2ca9e8047b9
#
_cell.length_a   1.000
_cell.length_b   1.000
_cell.length_c   1.000
_cell.angle_alpha   90.00
_cell.angle_beta   90.00
_cell.angle_gamma   90.00
#
_symmetry.space_group_name_H-M   'P 1'
#
loop_
_entity.id
_entity.type
_entity.pdbx_description
1 polymer ?
#
loop_
_entity_poly.entity_id
_entity_poly.type
_entity_poly.pdbx_seq_one_letter_code
_entity_poly.pdbx_strand_id
1 'polypeptide(L)'
;INQVADMPWGYSEQFRSTLQPIICLLVMKLSTGLGISDPYTVGFILRLLSAFLALISIHFFIKYTDHLIQNNKVKIAYYLLSYFIWFIPFMSVRFSSETWAGLFFLNAFVIYYHPKLQKRKFFLTGCVLGFSFLFRFQMAFAALGFVMWLILIDKSTFKQILNLISGACIVLLIGNIMDCWFYENKVFTIWNYFYAFY
;
A
#
# COMPACT_ATOMS: atom_id res chain seq x y z
N ILE A 1 18.04 -28.71 -0.64
CA ILE A 1 16.59 -28.70 -0.47
C ILE A 1 16.05 -27.86 -1.62
N ASN A 2 15.42 -28.53 -2.63
CA ASN A 2 14.82 -27.87 -3.80
C ASN A 2 13.51 -27.18 -3.41
N GLN A 3 13.58 -26.15 -2.56
CA GLN A 3 12.38 -25.39 -2.14
C GLN A 3 11.83 -24.44 -3.21
N VAL A 4 12.57 -24.21 -4.29
CA VAL A 4 12.14 -23.30 -5.38
C VAL A 4 11.02 -23.91 -6.22
N ALA A 5 10.91 -25.25 -6.31
CA ALA A 5 9.90 -25.93 -7.09
C ALA A 5 8.47 -25.81 -6.52
N ASP A 6 8.35 -25.52 -5.20
CA ASP A 6 7.06 -25.42 -4.52
C ASP A 6 6.58 -23.96 -4.33
N MET A 7 7.31 -22.98 -4.84
CA MET A 7 6.89 -21.58 -4.76
C MET A 7 5.83 -21.25 -5.81
N PRO A 8 4.83 -20.42 -5.48
CA PRO A 8 3.90 -19.89 -6.46
C PRO A 8 4.63 -19.26 -7.64
N TRP A 9 4.14 -19.49 -8.86
CA TRP A 9 4.78 -19.05 -10.12
C TRP A 9 5.33 -17.61 -10.08
N GLY A 10 4.58 -16.68 -9.53
CA GLY A 10 5.02 -15.28 -9.45
C GLY A 10 6.25 -15.03 -8.57
N TYR A 11 6.63 -15.97 -7.72
CA TYR A 11 7.85 -15.90 -6.90
C TYR A 11 8.98 -16.74 -7.52
N SER A 12 8.66 -17.86 -8.17
CA SER A 12 9.66 -18.66 -8.91
C SER A 12 10.27 -17.85 -10.06
N GLU A 13 9.46 -17.06 -10.76
CA GLU A 13 9.90 -16.16 -11.85
C GLU A 13 10.40 -14.80 -11.37
N GLN A 14 10.46 -14.57 -10.05
CA GLN A 14 11.02 -13.37 -9.42
C GLN A 14 10.44 -12.04 -9.92
N PHE A 15 9.16 -12.00 -10.30
CA PHE A 15 8.51 -10.76 -10.74
C PHE A 15 7.56 -10.15 -9.71
N ARG A 16 7.43 -10.73 -8.52
CA ARG A 16 6.64 -10.14 -7.43
C ARG A 16 7.54 -9.54 -6.37
N SER A 17 7.17 -8.34 -5.90
CA SER A 17 7.82 -7.75 -4.74
C SER A 17 7.63 -8.63 -3.50
N THR A 18 8.67 -8.73 -2.70
CA THR A 18 8.75 -9.56 -1.50
C THR A 18 8.16 -8.90 -0.26
N LEU A 19 7.62 -7.69 -0.39
CA LEU A 19 7.12 -6.91 0.74
C LEU A 19 6.00 -7.65 1.51
N GLN A 20 5.05 -8.27 0.81
CA GLN A 20 3.97 -9.02 1.46
C GLN A 20 4.46 -10.30 2.15
N PRO A 21 5.29 -11.16 1.52
CA PRO A 21 5.93 -12.30 2.19
C PRO A 21 6.74 -11.91 3.43
N ILE A 22 7.50 -10.82 3.38
CA ILE A 22 8.29 -10.34 4.52
C ILE A 22 7.38 -9.98 5.71
N ILE A 23 6.27 -9.30 5.48
CA ILE A 23 5.30 -9.00 6.54
C ILE A 23 4.74 -10.31 7.13
N CYS A 24 4.39 -11.26 6.28
CA CYS A 24 3.93 -12.57 6.72
C CYS A 24 4.96 -13.29 7.59
N LEU A 25 6.22 -13.33 7.15
CA LEU A 25 7.33 -13.92 7.91
C LEU A 25 7.57 -13.21 9.25
N LEU A 26 7.49 -11.89 9.29
CA LEU A 26 7.61 -11.12 10.54
C LEU A 26 6.50 -11.49 11.53
N VAL A 27 5.25 -11.50 11.09
CA VAL A 27 4.12 -11.87 11.94
C VAL A 27 4.27 -13.31 12.42
N MET A 28 4.67 -14.24 11.54
CA MET A 28 4.89 -15.64 11.88
C MET A 28 6.00 -15.81 12.93
N LYS A 29 7.14 -15.14 12.76
CA LYS A 29 8.25 -15.17 13.75
C LYS A 29 7.83 -14.60 15.09
N LEU A 30 7.12 -13.47 15.11
CA LEU A 30 6.62 -12.86 16.34
C LEU A 30 5.60 -13.78 17.05
N SER A 31 4.67 -14.38 16.30
CA SER A 31 3.69 -15.32 16.85
C SER A 31 4.35 -16.57 17.42
N THR A 32 5.32 -17.14 16.72
CA THR A 32 6.09 -18.30 17.22
C THR A 32 6.87 -17.95 18.49
N GLY A 33 7.45 -16.74 18.56
CA GLY A 33 8.11 -16.24 19.79
C GLY A 33 7.18 -16.10 20.99
N LEU A 34 5.86 -15.94 20.75
CA LEU A 34 4.81 -15.94 21.78
C LEU A 34 4.19 -17.33 22.05
N GLY A 35 4.76 -18.40 21.46
CA GLY A 35 4.25 -19.76 21.60
C GLY A 35 3.05 -20.09 20.69
N ILE A 36 2.68 -19.21 19.73
CA ILE A 36 1.60 -19.42 18.79
C ILE A 36 2.21 -19.94 17.48
N SER A 37 2.06 -21.24 17.22
CA SER A 37 2.59 -21.90 16.00
C SER A 37 1.47 -22.37 15.04
N ASP A 38 0.21 -22.24 15.44
CA ASP A 38 -0.94 -22.64 14.62
C ASP A 38 -1.12 -21.71 13.40
N PRO A 39 -1.10 -22.25 12.16
CA PRO A 39 -1.24 -21.44 10.93
C PRO A 39 -2.58 -20.69 10.84
N TYR A 40 -3.66 -21.24 11.39
CA TYR A 40 -4.98 -20.59 11.37
C TYR A 40 -4.99 -19.34 12.24
N THR A 41 -4.35 -19.40 13.42
CA THR A 41 -4.19 -18.27 14.32
C THR A 41 -3.32 -17.18 13.71
N VAL A 42 -2.22 -17.55 13.07
CA VAL A 42 -1.36 -16.58 12.32
C VAL A 42 -2.14 -15.92 11.20
N GLY A 43 -2.91 -16.69 10.42
CA GLY A 43 -3.80 -16.16 9.38
C GLY A 43 -4.86 -15.20 9.91
N PHE A 44 -5.41 -15.49 11.10
CA PHE A 44 -6.36 -14.60 11.79
C PHE A 44 -5.68 -13.28 12.20
N ILE A 45 -4.47 -13.33 12.77
CA ILE A 45 -3.69 -12.15 13.16
C ILE A 45 -3.42 -11.26 11.94
N LEU A 46 -3.04 -11.83 10.79
CA LEU A 46 -2.81 -11.07 9.54
C LEU A 46 -4.07 -10.38 9.04
N ARG A 47 -5.23 -11.05 9.13
CA ARG A 47 -6.54 -10.46 8.80
C ARG A 47 -6.90 -9.33 9.75
N LEU A 48 -6.68 -9.52 11.04
CA LEU A 48 -6.93 -8.52 12.08
C LEU A 48 -6.06 -7.29 11.84
N LEU A 49 -4.78 -7.48 11.53
CA LEU A 49 -3.85 -6.39 11.18
C LEU A 49 -4.36 -5.60 9.96
N SER A 50 -4.83 -6.29 8.92
CA SER A 50 -5.40 -5.64 7.73
C SER A 50 -6.66 -4.85 8.09
N ALA A 51 -7.56 -5.40 8.91
CA ALA A 51 -8.77 -4.73 9.36
C ALA A 51 -8.47 -3.46 10.16
N PHE A 52 -7.52 -3.51 11.10
CA PHE A 52 -7.10 -2.33 11.86
C PHE A 52 -6.48 -1.26 10.96
N LEU A 53 -5.59 -1.65 10.05
CA LEU A 53 -4.99 -0.71 9.09
C LEU A 53 -6.08 -0.03 8.25
N ALA A 54 -7.08 -0.78 7.77
CA ALA A 54 -8.20 -0.26 7.01
C ALA A 54 -9.05 0.73 7.82
N LEU A 55 -9.44 0.37 9.04
CA LEU A 55 -10.23 1.24 9.91
C LEU A 55 -9.51 2.55 10.21
N ILE A 56 -8.22 2.49 10.53
CA ILE A 56 -7.40 3.67 10.77
C ILE A 56 -7.31 4.54 9.50
N SER A 57 -7.06 3.94 8.35
CA SER A 57 -6.95 4.64 7.07
C SER A 57 -8.25 5.34 6.68
N ILE A 58 -9.38 4.64 6.79
CA ILE A 58 -10.71 5.19 6.49
C ILE A 58 -11.05 6.31 7.48
N HIS A 59 -10.79 6.11 8.78
CA HIS A 59 -11.05 7.12 9.79
C HIS A 59 -10.28 8.44 9.50
N PHE A 60 -8.99 8.35 9.24
CA PHE A 60 -8.20 9.53 8.93
C PHE A 60 -8.57 10.15 7.58
N PHE A 61 -8.90 9.34 6.58
CA PHE A 61 -9.39 9.85 5.31
C PHE A 61 -10.65 10.69 5.49
N ILE A 62 -11.66 10.16 6.19
CA ILE A 62 -12.87 10.89 6.51
C ILE A 62 -12.55 12.18 7.28
N LYS A 63 -11.75 12.09 8.34
CA LYS A 63 -11.39 13.22 9.19
C LYS A 63 -10.75 14.38 8.43
N TYR A 64 -9.91 14.08 7.43
CA TYR A 64 -9.20 15.13 6.67
C TYR A 64 -9.91 15.58 5.41
N THR A 65 -10.93 14.86 4.95
CA THR A 65 -11.74 15.23 3.77
C THR A 65 -13.13 15.75 4.14
N ASP A 66 -13.55 15.60 5.38
CA ASP A 66 -14.85 16.00 5.92
C ASP A 66 -15.22 17.48 5.62
N HIS A 67 -14.24 18.37 5.68
CA HIS A 67 -14.40 19.79 5.41
C HIS A 67 -14.80 20.10 3.94
N LEU A 68 -14.60 19.16 3.02
CA LEU A 68 -14.99 19.31 1.61
C LEU A 68 -16.50 19.16 1.41
N ILE A 69 -17.22 18.60 2.41
CA ILE A 69 -18.66 18.34 2.34
C ILE A 69 -19.40 19.32 3.25
N GLN A 70 -20.13 20.24 2.64
CA GLN A 70 -20.85 21.30 3.38
C GLN A 70 -22.26 20.86 3.83
N ASN A 71 -22.91 19.96 3.10
CA ASN A 71 -24.27 19.53 3.41
C ASN A 71 -24.30 18.41 4.44
N ASN A 72 -24.95 18.63 5.58
CA ASN A 72 -25.01 17.67 6.69
C ASN A 72 -25.63 16.32 6.31
N LYS A 73 -26.65 16.28 5.44
CA LYS A 73 -27.25 15.01 4.98
C LYS A 73 -26.27 14.21 4.12
N VAL A 74 -25.54 14.89 3.23
CA VAL A 74 -24.52 14.26 2.39
C VAL A 74 -23.35 13.78 3.27
N LYS A 75 -23.02 14.51 4.32
CA LYS A 75 -21.97 14.16 5.29
C LYS A 75 -22.30 12.87 6.04
N ILE A 76 -23.53 12.73 6.52
CA ILE A 76 -23.98 11.49 7.17
C ILE A 76 -23.91 10.31 6.19
N ALA A 77 -24.42 10.49 4.98
CA ALA A 77 -24.34 9.46 3.93
C ALA A 77 -22.87 9.10 3.61
N TYR A 78 -21.99 10.08 3.53
CA TYR A 78 -20.56 9.88 3.32
C TYR A 78 -19.93 9.02 4.43
N TYR A 79 -20.23 9.28 5.70
CA TYR A 79 -19.73 8.46 6.81
C TYR A 79 -20.26 7.04 6.75
N LEU A 80 -21.58 6.88 6.56
CA LEU A 80 -22.19 5.56 6.48
C LEU A 80 -21.63 4.74 5.33
N LEU A 81 -21.51 5.32 4.14
CA LEU A 81 -20.97 4.65 2.96
C LEU A 81 -19.48 4.31 3.14
N SER A 82 -18.69 5.21 3.73
CA SER A 82 -17.24 4.98 3.92
C SER A 82 -16.93 3.82 4.87
N TYR A 83 -17.81 3.55 5.84
CA TYR A 83 -17.58 2.45 6.78
C TYR A 83 -18.37 1.19 6.45
N PHE A 84 -19.58 1.31 5.93
CA PHE A 84 -20.57 0.23 5.90
C PHE A 84 -21.02 -0.19 4.51
N ILE A 85 -20.50 0.42 3.43
CA ILE A 85 -20.80 -0.13 2.11
C ILE A 85 -20.30 -1.58 2.05
N TRP A 86 -21.18 -2.50 1.64
CA TRP A 86 -21.06 -3.94 1.84
C TRP A 86 -19.69 -4.56 1.51
N PHE A 87 -19.02 -4.07 0.48
CA PHE A 87 -17.73 -4.63 0.06
C PHE A 87 -16.53 -4.12 0.88
N ILE A 88 -16.61 -2.91 1.50
CA ILE A 88 -15.48 -2.34 2.26
C ILE A 88 -15.11 -3.21 3.47
N PRO A 89 -16.04 -3.59 4.39
CA PRO A 89 -15.69 -4.48 5.49
C PRO A 89 -15.15 -5.83 5.01
N PHE A 90 -15.74 -6.39 3.95
CA PHE A 90 -15.32 -7.67 3.37
C PHE A 90 -13.90 -7.62 2.80
N MET A 91 -13.58 -6.58 2.03
CA MET A 91 -12.25 -6.42 1.42
C MET A 91 -11.19 -6.03 2.45
N SER A 92 -11.57 -5.22 3.43
CA SER A 92 -10.64 -4.66 4.44
C SER A 92 -10.02 -5.72 5.35
N VAL A 93 -10.68 -6.86 5.56
CA VAL A 93 -10.14 -7.96 6.38
C VAL A 93 -9.23 -8.91 5.61
N ARG A 94 -9.08 -8.76 4.29
CA ARG A 94 -8.23 -9.65 3.49
C ARG A 94 -6.77 -9.20 3.58
N PHE A 95 -5.90 -10.14 3.98
CA PHE A 95 -4.45 -9.94 3.84
C PHE A 95 -4.04 -10.29 2.40
N SER A 96 -4.18 -9.32 1.50
CA SER A 96 -3.82 -9.47 0.09
C SER A 96 -3.06 -8.24 -0.42
N SER A 97 -2.26 -8.42 -1.46
CA SER A 97 -1.51 -7.31 -2.09
C SER A 97 -2.44 -6.20 -2.58
N GLU A 98 -3.62 -6.59 -3.12
CA GLU A 98 -4.62 -5.64 -3.59
C GLU A 98 -5.15 -4.75 -2.46
N THR A 99 -5.55 -5.37 -1.36
CA THR A 99 -6.09 -4.64 -0.19
C THR A 99 -5.03 -3.67 0.36
N TRP A 100 -3.82 -4.16 0.58
CA TRP A 100 -2.75 -3.34 1.13
C TRP A 100 -2.33 -2.22 0.17
N ALA A 101 -2.21 -2.51 -1.13
CA ALA A 101 -1.92 -1.50 -2.14
C ALA A 101 -3.00 -0.39 -2.14
N GLY A 102 -4.29 -0.76 -2.10
CA GLY A 102 -5.38 0.20 -2.01
C GLY A 102 -5.37 1.03 -0.72
N LEU A 103 -5.05 0.41 0.43
CA LEU A 103 -4.95 1.11 1.71
C LEU A 103 -3.77 2.10 1.72
N PHE A 104 -2.61 1.73 1.18
CA PHE A 104 -1.51 2.67 1.02
C PHE A 104 -1.87 3.80 0.07
N PHE A 105 -2.57 3.53 -1.02
CA PHE A 105 -3.06 4.57 -1.92
C PHE A 105 -4.04 5.52 -1.22
N LEU A 106 -4.98 5.01 -0.41
CA LEU A 106 -5.88 5.82 0.41
C LEU A 106 -5.08 6.69 1.40
N ASN A 107 -4.05 6.14 2.04
CA ASN A 107 -3.18 6.88 2.95
C ASN A 107 -2.37 7.99 2.25
N ALA A 108 -2.12 7.90 0.95
CA ALA A 108 -1.52 8.99 0.20
C ALA A 108 -2.42 10.25 0.22
N PHE A 109 -3.73 10.10 0.07
CA PHE A 109 -4.69 11.20 0.25
C PHE A 109 -4.74 11.69 1.70
N VAL A 110 -4.71 10.77 2.68
CA VAL A 110 -4.67 11.13 4.11
C VAL A 110 -3.50 12.06 4.41
N ILE A 111 -2.31 11.70 3.93
CA ILE A 111 -1.09 12.51 4.14
C ILE A 111 -1.18 13.82 3.36
N TYR A 112 -1.70 13.79 2.14
CA TYR A 112 -1.84 14.97 1.31
C TYR A 112 -2.74 16.04 1.95
N TYR A 113 -3.86 15.65 2.55
CA TYR A 113 -4.81 16.54 3.23
C TYR A 113 -4.46 16.81 4.70
N HIS A 114 -3.40 16.19 5.24
CA HIS A 114 -3.05 16.34 6.64
C HIS A 114 -2.54 17.75 6.95
N PRO A 115 -3.18 18.53 7.87
CA PRO A 115 -2.88 19.93 8.07
C PRO A 115 -1.47 20.20 8.64
N LYS A 116 -0.93 19.28 9.45
CA LYS A 116 0.39 19.44 10.09
C LYS A 116 1.57 19.05 9.18
N LEU A 117 1.34 18.38 8.06
CA LEU A 117 2.41 17.84 7.21
C LEU A 117 2.75 18.73 6.00
N GLN A 118 2.26 19.98 5.95
CA GLN A 118 2.35 20.88 4.79
C GLN A 118 3.76 20.97 4.18
N LYS A 119 4.82 21.04 5.01
CA LYS A 119 6.21 21.14 4.52
C LYS A 119 6.76 19.86 3.88
N ARG A 120 6.26 18.69 4.30
CA ARG A 120 6.75 17.37 3.86
C ARG A 120 5.69 16.55 3.13
N LYS A 121 4.51 17.12 2.89
CA LYS A 121 3.36 16.38 2.36
C LYS A 121 3.68 15.66 1.05
N PHE A 122 4.30 16.33 0.11
CA PHE A 122 4.61 15.74 -1.20
C PHE A 122 5.58 14.57 -1.10
N PHE A 123 6.66 14.73 -0.32
CA PHE A 123 7.64 13.67 -0.12
C PHE A 123 7.00 12.43 0.55
N LEU A 124 6.27 12.62 1.65
CA LEU A 124 5.62 11.53 2.36
C LEU A 124 4.51 10.87 1.54
N THR A 125 3.74 11.66 0.79
CA THR A 125 2.75 11.13 -0.17
C THR A 125 3.44 10.27 -1.22
N GLY A 126 4.58 10.73 -1.75
CA GLY A 126 5.40 9.94 -2.67
C GLY A 126 5.89 8.62 -2.06
N CYS A 127 6.38 8.63 -0.82
CA CYS A 127 6.78 7.41 -0.12
C CYS A 127 5.62 6.41 -0.04
N VAL A 128 4.44 6.86 0.34
CA VAL A 128 3.27 5.98 0.51
C VAL A 128 2.75 5.47 -0.84
N LEU A 129 2.81 6.28 -1.90
CA LEU A 129 2.52 5.83 -3.27
C LEU A 129 3.54 4.78 -3.73
N GLY A 130 4.82 4.94 -3.37
CA GLY A 130 5.86 3.94 -3.63
C GLY A 130 5.56 2.60 -2.96
N PHE A 131 5.12 2.60 -1.70
CA PHE A 131 4.65 1.37 -1.03
C PHE A 131 3.44 0.77 -1.72
N SER A 132 2.44 1.57 -2.09
CA SER A 132 1.27 1.11 -2.84
C SER A 132 1.67 0.39 -4.13
N PHE A 133 2.63 0.94 -4.88
CA PHE A 133 3.17 0.36 -6.10
C PHE A 133 3.93 -0.95 -5.83
N LEU A 134 4.76 -1.02 -4.77
CA LEU A 134 5.48 -2.25 -4.41
C LEU A 134 4.54 -3.40 -4.06
N PHE A 135 3.41 -3.12 -3.39
CA PHE A 135 2.41 -4.16 -3.15
C PHE A 135 1.77 -4.66 -4.44
N ARG A 136 1.55 -3.75 -5.41
CA ARG A 136 0.93 -4.09 -6.69
C ARG A 136 1.35 -3.11 -7.79
N PHE A 137 2.09 -3.59 -8.77
CA PHE A 137 2.64 -2.74 -9.85
C PHE A 137 1.56 -2.05 -10.69
N GLN A 138 0.37 -2.64 -10.81
CA GLN A 138 -0.77 -2.00 -11.48
C GLN A 138 -1.23 -0.69 -10.82
N MET A 139 -0.86 -0.44 -9.56
CA MET A 139 -1.12 0.84 -8.90
C MET A 139 -0.39 2.03 -9.55
N ALA A 140 0.54 1.77 -10.47
CA ALA A 140 1.15 2.80 -11.30
C ALA A 140 0.10 3.67 -12.01
N PHE A 141 -0.95 3.06 -12.56
CA PHE A 141 -2.03 3.80 -13.23
C PHE A 141 -2.79 4.72 -12.27
N ALA A 142 -3.09 4.25 -11.07
CA ALA A 142 -3.73 5.06 -10.05
C ALA A 142 -2.82 6.20 -9.56
N ALA A 143 -1.52 5.92 -9.38
CA ALA A 143 -0.52 6.92 -9.00
C ALA A 143 -0.34 7.98 -10.10
N LEU A 144 -0.33 7.59 -11.39
CA LEU A 144 -0.32 8.52 -12.51
C LEU A 144 -1.57 9.41 -12.51
N GLY A 145 -2.77 8.84 -12.29
CA GLY A 145 -4.01 9.61 -12.16
C GLY A 145 -3.93 10.63 -11.03
N PHE A 146 -3.35 10.24 -9.87
CA PHE A 146 -3.13 11.14 -8.74
C PHE A 146 -2.15 12.28 -9.10
N VAL A 147 -1.05 11.99 -9.78
CA VAL A 147 -0.08 13.01 -10.24
C VAL A 147 -0.72 13.95 -11.27
N MET A 148 -1.51 13.44 -12.21
CA MET A 148 -2.25 14.27 -13.16
C MET A 148 -3.24 15.19 -12.45
N TRP A 149 -3.95 14.70 -11.45
CA TRP A 149 -4.83 15.52 -10.61
C TRP A 149 -4.06 16.65 -9.91
N LEU A 150 -2.87 16.36 -9.34
CA LEU A 150 -2.01 17.37 -8.73
C LEU A 150 -1.57 18.46 -9.72
N ILE A 151 -1.28 18.09 -10.96
CA ILE A 151 -0.82 19.05 -11.98
C ILE A 151 -1.99 19.86 -12.53
N LEU A 152 -3.10 19.22 -12.89
CA LEU A 152 -4.19 19.85 -13.62
C LEU A 152 -5.15 20.62 -12.70
N ILE A 153 -5.45 20.07 -11.52
CA ILE A 153 -6.48 20.59 -10.62
C ILE A 153 -5.85 21.36 -9.45
N ASP A 154 -4.91 20.76 -8.74
CA ASP A 154 -4.23 21.40 -7.59
C ASP A 154 -3.18 22.42 -8.04
N LYS A 155 -2.78 22.40 -9.31
CA LYS A 155 -1.76 23.29 -9.91
C LYS A 155 -0.45 23.27 -9.13
N SER A 156 -0.05 22.09 -8.66
CA SER A 156 1.18 21.90 -7.92
C SER A 156 2.40 22.28 -8.73
N THR A 157 3.39 22.91 -8.10
CA THR A 157 4.62 23.34 -8.77
C THR A 157 5.51 22.15 -9.16
N PHE A 158 6.32 22.31 -10.19
CA PHE A 158 7.27 21.28 -10.63
C PHE A 158 8.17 20.77 -9.49
N LYS A 159 8.62 21.66 -8.59
CA LYS A 159 9.43 21.31 -7.42
C LYS A 159 8.68 20.38 -6.45
N GLN A 160 7.37 20.57 -6.30
CA GLN A 160 6.52 19.71 -5.45
C GLN A 160 6.37 18.32 -6.05
N ILE A 161 6.14 18.25 -7.36
CA ILE A 161 6.07 16.96 -8.09
C ILE A 161 7.41 16.22 -8.03
N LEU A 162 8.54 16.92 -8.21
CA LEU A 162 9.86 16.32 -8.07
C LEU A 162 10.09 15.75 -6.66
N ASN A 163 9.62 16.47 -5.63
CA ASN A 163 9.71 16.03 -4.24
C ASN A 163 8.84 14.76 -3.99
N LEU A 164 7.67 14.66 -4.63
CA LEU A 164 6.83 13.46 -4.58
C LEU A 164 7.53 12.28 -5.27
N ILE A 165 8.07 12.49 -6.46
CA ILE A 165 8.82 11.46 -7.20
C ILE A 165 10.02 10.99 -6.38
N SER A 166 10.78 11.90 -5.74
CA SER A 166 11.92 11.52 -4.91
C SER A 166 11.52 10.61 -3.74
N GLY A 167 10.38 10.89 -3.08
CA GLY A 167 9.84 10.01 -2.04
C GLY A 167 9.50 8.63 -2.56
N ALA A 168 8.84 8.54 -3.71
CA ALA A 168 8.52 7.25 -4.34
C ALA A 168 9.80 6.48 -4.72
N CYS A 169 10.77 7.15 -5.36
CA CYS A 169 12.03 6.53 -5.77
C CYS A 169 12.81 5.93 -4.59
N ILE A 170 12.86 6.61 -3.44
CA ILE A 170 13.54 6.09 -2.24
C ILE A 170 12.89 4.78 -1.79
N VAL A 171 11.56 4.72 -1.75
CA VAL A 171 10.84 3.51 -1.34
C VAL A 171 11.05 2.38 -2.36
N LEU A 172 11.06 2.68 -3.67
CA LEU A 172 11.34 1.70 -4.71
C LEU A 172 12.76 1.15 -4.61
N LEU A 173 13.74 1.99 -4.30
CA LEU A 173 15.12 1.54 -4.07
C LEU A 173 15.22 0.62 -2.85
N ILE A 174 14.58 0.98 -1.74
CA ILE A 174 14.52 0.12 -0.55
C ILE A 174 13.83 -1.21 -0.87
N GLY A 175 12.69 -1.17 -1.60
CA GLY A 175 11.98 -2.37 -2.04
C GLY A 175 12.87 -3.28 -2.90
N ASN A 176 13.61 -2.71 -3.85
CA ASN A 176 14.52 -3.47 -4.69
C ASN A 176 15.68 -4.11 -3.90
N ILE A 177 16.21 -3.42 -2.88
CA ILE A 177 17.22 -3.98 -1.96
C ILE A 177 16.63 -5.17 -1.18
N MET A 178 15.39 -5.04 -0.69
CA MET A 178 14.69 -6.12 0.00
C MET A 178 14.43 -7.31 -0.92
N ASP A 179 14.05 -7.06 -2.17
CA ASP A 179 13.84 -8.10 -3.18
C ASP A 179 15.15 -8.85 -3.48
N CYS A 180 16.25 -8.13 -3.69
CA CYS A 180 17.58 -8.74 -3.89
C CYS A 180 18.02 -9.59 -2.70
N TRP A 181 17.74 -9.12 -1.48
CA TRP A 181 18.06 -9.89 -0.26
C TRP A 181 17.20 -11.15 -0.15
N PHE A 182 15.93 -11.09 -0.45
CA PHE A 182 15.01 -12.24 -0.35
C PHE A 182 15.28 -13.31 -1.39
N TYR A 183 15.56 -12.89 -2.64
CA TYR A 183 15.83 -13.82 -3.74
C TYR A 183 17.28 -14.29 -3.81
N GLU A 184 18.16 -13.78 -2.93
CA GLU A 184 19.60 -14.06 -2.90
C GLU A 184 20.31 -13.81 -4.25
N ASN A 185 19.72 -13.00 -5.11
CA ASN A 185 20.19 -12.66 -6.45
C ASN A 185 19.98 -11.16 -6.73
N LYS A 186 20.73 -10.64 -7.71
CA LYS A 186 20.50 -9.29 -8.23
C LYS A 186 19.25 -9.33 -9.13
N VAL A 187 18.09 -9.06 -8.53
CA VAL A 187 16.79 -9.08 -9.21
C VAL A 187 16.25 -7.68 -9.33
N PHE A 188 15.67 -7.37 -10.46
CA PHE A 188 14.89 -6.17 -10.66
C PHE A 188 13.44 -6.56 -10.96
N THR A 189 12.67 -6.79 -9.88
CA THR A 189 11.31 -7.36 -9.93
C THR A 189 10.36 -6.60 -10.85
N ILE A 190 10.50 -5.26 -10.91
CA ILE A 190 9.70 -4.41 -11.80
C ILE A 190 9.98 -4.75 -13.28
N TRP A 191 11.24 -4.92 -13.66
CA TRP A 191 11.61 -5.30 -15.01
C TRP A 191 11.14 -6.70 -15.37
N ASN A 192 11.36 -7.66 -14.47
CA ASN A 192 10.91 -9.03 -14.65
C ASN A 192 9.38 -9.11 -14.82
N TYR A 193 8.63 -8.26 -14.10
CA TYR A 193 7.18 -8.18 -14.25
C TYR A 193 6.77 -7.81 -15.67
N PHE A 194 7.37 -6.77 -16.23
CA PHE A 194 7.08 -6.38 -17.62
C PHE A 194 7.51 -7.45 -18.61
N TYR A 195 8.67 -8.07 -18.42
CA TYR A 195 9.18 -9.10 -19.31
C TYR A 195 8.38 -10.40 -19.26
N ALA A 196 7.78 -10.77 -18.14
CA ALA A 196 6.96 -11.96 -17.99
C ALA A 196 5.59 -11.87 -18.68
N PHE A 197 5.13 -10.64 -19.01
CA PHE A 197 3.82 -10.39 -19.62
C PHE A 197 3.89 -9.90 -21.08
N TYR A 198 5.07 -9.71 -21.62
CA TYR A 198 5.32 -9.32 -23.01
C TYR A 198 6.31 -10.28 -23.68
#